data_ebcc5e481e66f963d30c1ade3db0bdf4
#
_entry.id   ebcc5e481e66f963d30c1ade3db0bdf4
#
_cell.length_a   1.000
_cell.length_b   1.000
_cell.length_c   1.000
_cell.angle_alpha   90.00
_cell.angle_beta   90.00
_cell.angle_gamma   90.00
#
_symmetry.space_group_name_H-M   'P 1'
#
loop_
_entity.id
_entity.type
_entity.pdbx_description
1 polymer ?
#
loop_
_entity_poly.entity_id
_entity_poly.type
_entity_poly.pdbx_seq_one_letter_code
_entity_poly.pdbx_strand_id
1 'polypeptide(L)'
;ANNIDSASWETVPMDDGLFLIDLRNGSAEMVLSIAEVLRHSNLNPVDCGMTWFNHIMFNPAGNRIFFFCRTRDSGKGFRTSLWTVNPDGSDLQCQIPFGYKISHFAWRDDKRMLMSTNILGQMQFVEFTDSKEDFQPIGVGKLPADGHACFSPDGSWLVCDTYPREPERMAGLMLYNPESDQKVEIGQ
;
A
#
# COMPACT_ATOMS: atom_id res chain seq x y z
N ALA A 1 -7.97 36.07 13.38
CA ALA A 1 -7.47 35.50 12.13
C ALA A 1 -6.17 34.80 12.46
N ASN A 2 -6.23 33.46 12.67
CA ASN A 2 -5.03 32.66 12.87
C ASN A 2 -4.38 32.48 11.51
N ASN A 3 -3.17 32.96 11.41
CA ASN A 3 -2.33 32.84 10.24
C ASN A 3 -1.95 31.35 10.04
N ILE A 4 -2.70 30.64 9.20
CA ILE A 4 -2.42 29.25 8.82
C ILE A 4 -1.25 29.17 7.82
N ASP A 5 -0.74 30.31 7.36
CA ASP A 5 0.29 30.43 6.32
C ASP A 5 1.72 30.11 6.77
N SER A 6 1.96 29.69 8.01
CA SER A 6 3.32 29.43 8.50
C SER A 6 3.64 27.95 8.74
N ALA A 7 2.72 27.03 8.50
CA ALA A 7 3.05 25.62 8.51
C ALA A 7 3.62 25.25 7.15
N SER A 8 4.90 25.45 6.99
CA SER A 8 5.59 25.14 5.75
C SER A 8 6.00 23.67 5.74
N TRP A 9 6.03 23.07 4.58
CA TRP A 9 6.62 21.74 4.34
C TRP A 9 8.13 21.67 4.68
N GLU A 10 8.75 22.80 5.03
CA GLU A 10 10.15 22.90 5.49
C GLU A 10 10.42 22.12 6.78
N THR A 11 9.40 21.84 7.58
CA THR A 11 9.52 21.02 8.81
C THR A 11 9.48 19.53 8.54
N VAL A 12 9.16 19.11 7.30
CA VAL A 12 9.12 17.72 6.89
C VAL A 12 10.48 17.34 6.29
N PRO A 13 11.06 16.15 6.62
CA PRO A 13 12.36 15.74 6.10
C PRO A 13 12.42 15.78 4.56
N MET A 14 13.40 16.49 4.04
CA MET A 14 13.73 16.53 2.62
C MET A 14 14.89 15.59 2.26
N ASP A 15 15.56 15.08 3.26
CA ASP A 15 16.74 14.19 3.19
C ASP A 15 16.42 12.75 3.63
N ASP A 16 15.14 12.45 3.85
CA ASP A 16 14.61 11.11 4.12
C ASP A 16 13.52 10.76 3.11
N GLY A 17 13.45 9.50 2.70
CA GLY A 17 12.52 9.08 1.67
C GLY A 17 12.78 7.70 1.09
N LEU A 18 12.49 7.54 -0.19
CA LEU A 18 12.73 6.35 -0.97
C LEU A 18 14.13 6.39 -1.59
N PHE A 19 14.95 5.38 -1.29
CA PHE A 19 16.30 5.24 -1.82
C PHE A 19 16.37 4.03 -2.76
N LEU A 20 16.98 4.22 -3.91
CA LEU A 20 17.37 3.14 -4.81
C LEU A 20 18.83 2.78 -4.56
N ILE A 21 19.10 1.48 -4.34
CA ILE A 21 20.46 0.97 -4.07
C ILE A 21 20.87 0.08 -5.23
N ASP A 22 21.99 0.42 -5.88
CA ASP A 22 22.62 -0.46 -6.88
C ASP A 22 23.43 -1.56 -6.16
N LEU A 23 22.94 -2.77 -6.22
CA LEU A 23 23.55 -3.92 -5.53
C LEU A 23 24.93 -4.32 -6.12
N ARG A 24 25.29 -3.83 -7.31
CA ARG A 24 26.60 -4.14 -7.94
C ARG A 24 27.73 -3.33 -7.33
N ASN A 25 27.48 -2.11 -6.90
CA ASN A 25 28.48 -1.18 -6.40
C ASN A 25 28.17 -0.57 -5.03
N GLY A 26 26.95 -0.82 -4.49
CA GLY A 26 26.50 -0.31 -3.19
C GLY A 26 26.16 1.18 -3.19
N SER A 27 26.09 1.85 -4.35
CA SER A 27 25.66 3.24 -4.39
C SER A 27 24.18 3.34 -4.03
N ALA A 28 23.82 4.40 -3.31
CA ALA A 28 22.44 4.72 -2.93
C ALA A 28 22.09 6.12 -3.42
N GLU A 29 20.93 6.26 -4.03
CA GLU A 29 20.39 7.52 -4.50
C GLU A 29 18.98 7.69 -3.98
N MET A 30 18.67 8.87 -3.43
CA MET A 30 17.30 9.19 -3.03
C MET A 30 16.51 9.59 -4.27
N VAL A 31 15.46 8.80 -4.58
CA VAL A 31 14.61 9.02 -5.75
C VAL A 31 13.36 9.83 -5.44
N LEU A 32 12.95 9.87 -4.16
CA LEU A 32 11.75 10.58 -3.73
C LEU A 32 11.82 10.91 -2.24
N SER A 33 11.63 12.18 -1.87
CA SER A 33 11.60 12.60 -0.47
C SER A 33 10.21 12.48 0.15
N ILE A 34 10.15 12.34 1.48
CA ILE A 34 8.89 12.39 2.24
C ILE A 34 8.15 13.71 1.99
N ALA A 35 8.89 14.82 1.97
CA ALA A 35 8.33 16.14 1.73
C ALA A 35 7.64 16.23 0.36
N GLU A 36 8.21 15.61 -0.66
CA GLU A 36 7.63 15.60 -2.01
C GLU A 36 6.31 14.83 -2.05
N VAL A 37 6.25 13.62 -1.47
CA VAL A 37 5.02 12.84 -1.39
C VAL A 37 3.92 13.59 -0.63
N LEU A 38 4.26 14.20 0.50
CA LEU A 38 3.27 14.93 1.29
C LEU A 38 2.74 16.18 0.56
N ARG A 39 3.55 16.88 -0.23
CA ARG A 39 3.07 18.00 -1.08
C ARG A 39 2.01 17.58 -2.10
N HIS A 40 2.06 16.33 -2.57
CA HIS A 40 1.09 15.75 -3.48
C HIS A 40 -0.08 15.06 -2.76
N SER A 41 -0.06 15.02 -1.42
CA SER A 41 -1.10 14.38 -0.62
C SER A 41 -2.30 15.31 -0.36
N ASN A 42 -3.36 14.71 0.18
CA ASN A 42 -4.54 15.45 0.66
C ASN A 42 -4.43 15.94 2.11
N LEU A 43 -3.21 15.97 2.68
CA LEU A 43 -2.96 16.45 4.03
C LEU A 43 -2.45 17.90 4.03
N ASN A 44 -2.77 18.62 5.10
CA ASN A 44 -2.10 19.88 5.41
C ASN A 44 -0.81 19.60 6.20
N PRO A 45 0.23 20.43 6.07
CA PRO A 45 1.48 20.28 6.82
C PRO A 45 1.29 20.19 8.34
N VAL A 46 0.36 20.95 8.89
CA VAL A 46 0.04 20.98 10.33
C VAL A 46 -0.53 19.68 10.88
N ASP A 47 -1.10 18.85 9.99
CA ASP A 47 -1.70 17.56 10.33
C ASP A 47 -0.70 16.40 10.20
N CYS A 48 0.51 16.68 9.71
CA CYS A 48 1.56 15.69 9.55
C CYS A 48 2.40 15.59 10.84
N GLY A 49 2.32 14.44 11.50
CA GLY A 49 3.26 14.06 12.54
C GLY A 49 4.51 13.42 11.95
N MET A 50 5.19 12.59 12.75
CA MET A 50 6.30 11.78 12.25
C MET A 50 5.81 10.94 11.05
N THR A 51 6.48 11.10 9.93
CA THR A 51 6.12 10.46 8.66
C THR A 51 7.23 9.53 8.20
N TRP A 52 6.86 8.40 7.59
CA TRP A 52 7.80 7.40 7.06
C TRP A 52 7.19 6.63 5.90
N PHE A 53 8.07 6.01 5.09
CA PHE A 53 7.68 5.06 4.08
C PHE A 53 7.91 3.63 4.56
N ASN A 54 7.05 2.72 4.16
CA ASN A 54 7.24 1.28 4.38
C ASN A 54 6.49 0.45 3.35
N HIS A 55 6.61 -0.88 3.41
CA HIS A 55 5.99 -1.81 2.47
C HIS A 55 6.37 -1.50 1.02
N ILE A 56 7.65 -1.19 0.79
CA ILE A 56 8.18 -0.84 -0.52
C ILE A 56 8.36 -2.11 -1.34
N MET A 57 7.81 -2.15 -2.54
CA MET A 57 7.88 -3.31 -3.42
C MET A 57 7.90 -2.90 -4.88
N PHE A 58 8.79 -3.48 -5.66
CA PHE A 58 8.75 -3.41 -7.11
C PHE A 58 7.59 -4.25 -7.66
N ASN A 59 7.03 -3.83 -8.80
CA ASN A 59 6.20 -4.71 -9.61
C ASN A 59 7.06 -5.84 -10.22
N PRO A 60 6.45 -6.92 -10.75
CA PRO A 60 7.20 -8.02 -11.36
C PRO A 60 8.20 -7.60 -12.45
N ALA A 61 7.87 -6.60 -13.28
CA ALA A 61 8.75 -6.07 -14.31
C ALA A 61 9.91 -5.20 -13.78
N GLY A 62 9.89 -4.81 -12.49
CA GLY A 62 10.92 -3.95 -11.88
C GLY A 62 10.92 -2.50 -12.35
N ASN A 63 9.86 -2.04 -12.98
CA ASN A 63 9.75 -0.70 -13.57
C ASN A 63 8.73 0.21 -12.86
N ARG A 64 8.10 -0.27 -11.79
CA ARG A 64 7.19 0.48 -10.94
C ARG A 64 7.40 0.11 -9.47
N ILE A 65 7.40 1.08 -8.59
CA ILE A 65 7.55 0.91 -7.16
C ILE A 65 6.23 1.29 -6.49
N PHE A 66 5.76 0.44 -5.61
CA PHE A 66 4.64 0.64 -4.72
C PHE A 66 5.17 0.91 -3.31
N PHE A 67 4.55 1.81 -2.56
CA PHE A 67 4.90 2.06 -1.15
C PHE A 67 3.74 2.69 -0.37
N PHE A 68 3.76 2.50 0.95
CA PHE A 68 2.93 3.25 1.87
C PHE A 68 3.65 4.49 2.36
N CYS A 69 2.97 5.63 2.33
CA CYS A 69 3.31 6.80 3.14
C CYS A 69 2.42 6.79 4.39
N ARG A 70 3.07 6.75 5.54
CA ARG A 70 2.40 6.74 6.84
C ARG A 70 2.77 7.97 7.64
N THR A 71 1.79 8.59 8.29
CA THR A 71 2.02 9.71 9.21
C THR A 71 1.35 9.45 10.54
N ARG A 72 2.04 9.82 11.62
CA ARG A 72 1.50 9.70 12.98
C ARG A 72 0.28 10.61 13.12
N ASP A 73 -0.80 10.08 13.66
CA ASP A 73 -1.96 10.88 14.04
C ASP A 73 -1.70 11.53 15.41
N SER A 74 -2.30 12.68 15.66
CA SER A 74 -2.27 13.37 16.96
C SER A 74 -2.89 12.53 18.10
N GLY A 75 -3.68 11.49 17.74
CA GLY A 75 -4.24 10.50 18.65
C GLY A 75 -3.33 9.29 18.87
N LYS A 76 -3.94 8.11 18.91
CA LYS A 76 -3.24 6.82 19.06
C LYS A 76 -3.27 6.05 17.77
N GLY A 77 -2.28 6.23 16.92
CA GLY A 77 -2.20 5.48 15.68
C GLY A 77 -1.48 6.22 14.57
N PHE A 78 -1.73 5.80 13.36
CA PHE A 78 -1.20 6.42 12.14
C PHE A 78 -2.23 6.34 11.01
N ARG A 79 -2.11 7.28 10.09
CA ARG A 79 -2.85 7.28 8.82
C ARG A 79 -1.94 6.74 7.73
N THR A 80 -2.50 6.08 6.74
CA THR A 80 -1.77 5.50 5.62
C THR A 80 -2.36 5.97 4.30
N SER A 81 -1.50 6.27 3.33
CA SER A 81 -1.84 6.43 1.92
C SER A 81 -0.98 5.51 1.07
N LEU A 82 -1.48 5.16 -0.12
CA LEU A 82 -0.81 4.29 -1.06
C LEU A 82 -0.33 5.08 -2.27
N TRP A 83 0.90 4.85 -2.66
CA TRP A 83 1.57 5.53 -3.76
C TRP A 83 2.28 4.55 -4.67
N THR A 84 2.39 4.95 -5.94
CA THR A 84 3.29 4.32 -6.90
C THR A 84 4.16 5.37 -7.58
N VAL A 85 5.36 4.96 -7.99
CA VAL A 85 6.36 5.82 -8.62
C VAL A 85 7.27 4.99 -9.52
N ASN A 86 7.83 5.58 -10.58
CA ASN A 86 8.89 4.95 -11.35
C ASN A 86 10.21 4.90 -10.55
N PRO A 87 11.14 3.96 -10.85
CA PRO A 87 12.42 3.87 -10.13
C PRO A 87 13.32 5.12 -10.22
N ASP A 88 13.09 5.98 -11.21
CA ASP A 88 13.78 7.26 -11.37
C ASP A 88 13.08 8.42 -10.63
N GLY A 89 12.05 8.15 -9.84
CA GLY A 89 11.27 9.15 -9.13
C GLY A 89 10.18 9.84 -9.95
N SER A 90 10.12 9.60 -11.25
CA SER A 90 9.09 10.18 -12.12
C SER A 90 7.72 9.50 -11.95
N ASP A 91 6.66 10.15 -12.45
CA ASP A 91 5.29 9.63 -12.47
C ASP A 91 4.79 9.16 -11.08
N LEU A 92 4.96 10.02 -10.06
CA LEU A 92 4.40 9.80 -8.72
C LEU A 92 2.88 9.86 -8.78
N GLN A 93 2.21 8.81 -8.35
CA GLN A 93 0.74 8.69 -8.35
C GLN A 93 0.22 8.29 -6.97
N CYS A 94 -0.79 9.02 -6.48
CA CYS A 94 -1.54 8.64 -5.28
C CYS A 94 -2.65 7.66 -5.68
N GLN A 95 -2.52 6.41 -5.29
CA GLN A 95 -3.51 5.37 -5.60
C GLN A 95 -4.68 5.40 -4.62
N ILE A 96 -4.38 5.52 -3.33
CA ILE A 96 -5.38 5.64 -2.25
C ILE A 96 -4.92 6.74 -1.30
N PRO A 97 -5.67 7.86 -1.22
CA PRO A 97 -5.29 8.99 -0.36
C PRO A 97 -5.47 8.66 1.12
N PHE A 98 -4.93 9.51 1.98
CA PHE A 98 -5.20 9.45 3.42
C PHE A 98 -6.69 9.60 3.72
N GLY A 99 -7.17 8.83 4.69
CA GLY A 99 -8.59 8.81 5.09
C GLY A 99 -9.23 7.44 4.97
N TYR A 100 -8.64 6.54 4.21
CA TYR A 100 -9.06 5.14 4.13
C TYR A 100 -8.21 4.25 5.03
N LYS A 101 -8.77 3.12 5.44
CA LYS A 101 -8.01 2.04 6.05
C LYS A 101 -7.33 1.23 4.96
N ILE A 102 -6.05 1.02 5.09
CA ILE A 102 -5.22 0.26 4.17
C ILE A 102 -4.36 -0.70 5.00
N SER A 103 -4.28 -1.95 4.58
CA SER A 103 -3.50 -2.96 5.27
C SER A 103 -2.59 -3.71 4.27
N HIS A 104 -2.84 -4.97 3.99
CA HIS A 104 -1.97 -5.81 3.18
C HIS A 104 -2.26 -5.68 1.68
N PHE A 105 -1.26 -5.99 0.89
CA PHE A 105 -1.28 -5.80 -0.57
C PHE A 105 -0.43 -6.85 -1.30
N ALA A 106 -0.65 -6.94 -2.61
CA ALA A 106 0.20 -7.69 -3.53
C ALA A 106 0.12 -7.08 -4.94
N TRP A 107 1.20 -7.15 -5.71
CA TRP A 107 1.11 -7.04 -7.15
C TRP A 107 0.54 -8.34 -7.72
N ARG A 108 -0.46 -8.25 -8.58
CA ARG A 108 -0.96 -9.39 -9.36
C ARG A 108 -0.15 -9.59 -10.63
N ASP A 109 0.20 -8.50 -11.26
CA ASP A 109 1.05 -8.42 -12.44
C ASP A 109 1.74 -7.05 -12.50
N ASP A 110 2.28 -6.67 -13.65
CA ASP A 110 3.01 -5.41 -13.81
C ASP A 110 2.15 -4.16 -13.62
N LYS A 111 0.82 -4.28 -13.60
CA LYS A 111 -0.11 -3.16 -13.55
C LYS A 111 -1.20 -3.30 -12.49
N ARG A 112 -1.64 -4.51 -12.19
CA ARG A 112 -2.75 -4.75 -11.27
C ARG A 112 -2.25 -5.00 -9.86
N MET A 113 -2.93 -4.39 -8.91
CA MET A 113 -2.65 -4.50 -7.48
C MET A 113 -3.86 -5.03 -6.72
N LEU A 114 -3.59 -5.79 -5.68
CA LEU A 114 -4.55 -6.21 -4.66
C LEU A 114 -4.27 -5.44 -3.38
N MET A 115 -5.31 -4.97 -2.71
CA MET A 115 -5.22 -4.24 -1.45
C MET A 115 -6.35 -4.63 -0.52
N SER A 116 -6.04 -4.87 0.76
CA SER A 116 -7.05 -4.88 1.82
C SER A 116 -7.35 -3.44 2.23
N THR A 117 -8.56 -2.96 1.93
CA THR A 117 -8.96 -1.56 2.15
C THR A 117 -10.47 -1.40 2.30
N ASN A 118 -10.90 -0.26 2.89
CA ASN A 118 -12.29 0.12 2.98
C ASN A 118 -12.73 1.16 1.94
N ILE A 119 -11.98 1.32 0.84
CA ILE A 119 -12.29 2.32 -0.20
C ILE A 119 -13.69 2.14 -0.80
N LEU A 120 -14.20 0.92 -0.83
CA LEU A 120 -15.56 0.59 -1.26
C LEU A 120 -16.58 0.54 -0.10
N GLY A 121 -16.28 1.21 1.03
CA GLY A 121 -17.18 1.35 2.19
C GLY A 121 -16.93 0.37 3.33
N GLN A 122 -16.40 -0.82 3.06
CA GLN A 122 -16.06 -1.84 4.07
C GLN A 122 -14.68 -2.45 3.80
N MET A 123 -14.03 -2.95 4.87
CA MET A 123 -12.76 -3.67 4.73
C MET A 123 -12.96 -4.95 3.93
N GLN A 124 -12.24 -5.07 2.82
CA GLN A 124 -12.23 -6.23 1.93
C GLN A 124 -11.01 -6.16 1.01
N PHE A 125 -10.71 -7.25 0.35
CA PHE A 125 -9.75 -7.21 -0.74
C PHE A 125 -10.35 -6.54 -1.97
N VAL A 126 -9.58 -5.63 -2.55
CA VAL A 126 -9.94 -4.84 -3.73
C VAL A 126 -8.80 -4.94 -4.74
N GLU A 127 -9.11 -5.29 -5.98
CA GLU A 127 -8.16 -5.23 -7.10
C GLU A 127 -8.38 -3.93 -7.87
N PHE A 128 -7.31 -3.34 -8.36
CA PHE A 128 -7.34 -2.15 -9.22
C PHE A 128 -6.06 -2.04 -10.05
N THR A 129 -6.11 -1.24 -11.11
CA THR A 129 -4.98 -1.00 -12.00
C THR A 129 -4.21 0.25 -11.54
N ASP A 130 -2.88 0.19 -11.57
CA ASP A 130 -2.01 1.35 -11.31
C ASP A 130 -2.49 2.58 -12.10
N SER A 131 -2.58 3.71 -11.41
CA SER A 131 -3.01 5.00 -11.95
C SER A 131 -4.46 5.03 -12.49
N LYS A 132 -5.35 4.12 -12.00
CA LYS A 132 -6.77 4.11 -12.34
C LYS A 132 -7.65 3.96 -11.10
N GLU A 133 -8.83 4.55 -11.17
CA GLU A 133 -9.88 4.43 -10.15
C GLU A 133 -10.87 3.30 -10.50
N ASP A 134 -10.37 2.13 -10.91
CA ASP A 134 -11.16 0.98 -11.35
C ASP A 134 -11.32 -0.09 -10.25
N PHE A 135 -11.46 0.34 -9.00
CA PHE A 135 -11.55 -0.52 -7.82
C PHE A 135 -12.67 -1.55 -7.92
N GLN A 136 -12.32 -2.83 -7.82
CA GLN A 136 -13.25 -3.95 -7.85
C GLN A 136 -13.04 -4.86 -6.63
N PRO A 137 -14.11 -5.25 -5.92
CA PRO A 137 -13.99 -6.19 -4.82
C PRO A 137 -13.64 -7.58 -5.36
N ILE A 138 -12.79 -8.31 -4.64
CA ILE A 138 -12.35 -9.66 -5.02
C ILE A 138 -12.57 -10.64 -3.88
N GLY A 139 -13.04 -11.86 -4.19
CA GLY A 139 -13.25 -12.93 -3.23
C GLY A 139 -14.26 -12.60 -2.13
N VAL A 140 -15.31 -11.84 -2.45
CA VAL A 140 -16.35 -11.46 -1.49
C VAL A 140 -16.99 -12.69 -0.86
N GLY A 141 -17.02 -12.75 0.47
CA GLY A 141 -17.52 -13.89 1.22
C GLY A 141 -16.62 -15.13 1.23
N LYS A 142 -15.49 -15.12 0.51
CA LYS A 142 -14.52 -16.23 0.44
C LYS A 142 -13.19 -15.87 1.05
N LEU A 143 -12.66 -14.70 0.74
CA LEU A 143 -11.43 -14.19 1.34
C LEU A 143 -11.73 -13.49 2.68
N PRO A 144 -10.76 -13.43 3.61
CA PRO A 144 -10.87 -12.61 4.81
C PRO A 144 -10.94 -11.12 4.43
N ALA A 145 -11.36 -10.27 5.36
CA ALA A 145 -11.33 -8.82 5.15
C ALA A 145 -9.89 -8.27 5.09
N ASP A 146 -8.93 -9.02 5.66
CA ASP A 146 -7.51 -8.68 5.73
C ASP A 146 -6.68 -9.94 5.90
N GLY A 147 -5.43 -9.94 5.42
CA GLY A 147 -4.48 -11.06 5.49
C GLY A 147 -3.31 -10.84 4.54
N HIS A 148 -2.21 -11.56 4.77
CA HIS A 148 -1.06 -11.52 3.90
C HIS A 148 -1.35 -12.26 2.60
N ALA A 149 -1.26 -11.57 1.51
CA ALA A 149 -1.62 -12.06 0.19
C ALA A 149 -0.42 -12.05 -0.76
N CYS A 150 -0.30 -13.08 -1.60
CA CYS A 150 0.70 -13.14 -2.65
C CYS A 150 0.12 -13.89 -3.85
N PHE A 151 0.33 -13.38 -5.05
CA PHE A 151 -0.06 -14.06 -6.27
C PHE A 151 1.00 -15.06 -6.73
N SER A 152 0.56 -16.14 -7.40
CA SER A 152 1.43 -17.01 -8.19
C SER A 152 2.11 -16.20 -9.32
N PRO A 153 3.26 -16.65 -9.84
CA PRO A 153 3.98 -15.91 -10.89
C PRO A 153 3.17 -15.61 -12.15
N ASP A 154 2.17 -16.43 -12.45
CA ASP A 154 1.25 -16.24 -13.57
C ASP A 154 0.00 -15.39 -13.23
N GLY A 155 -0.12 -14.94 -11.97
CA GLY A 155 -1.24 -14.14 -11.48
C GLY A 155 -2.57 -14.87 -11.38
N SER A 156 -2.59 -16.22 -11.57
CA SER A 156 -3.83 -17.00 -11.61
C SER A 156 -4.33 -17.41 -10.23
N TRP A 157 -3.43 -17.61 -9.26
CA TRP A 157 -3.78 -17.98 -7.90
C TRP A 157 -3.26 -16.97 -6.88
N LEU A 158 -4.06 -16.72 -5.88
CA LEU A 158 -3.73 -15.94 -4.70
C LEU A 158 -3.59 -16.87 -3.51
N VAL A 159 -2.43 -16.90 -2.85
CA VAL A 159 -2.32 -17.47 -1.51
C VAL A 159 -2.62 -16.36 -0.50
N CYS A 160 -3.40 -16.66 0.51
CA CYS A 160 -3.75 -15.71 1.57
C CYS A 160 -3.86 -16.45 2.91
N ASP A 161 -3.35 -15.81 3.98
CA ASP A 161 -3.59 -16.26 5.35
C ASP A 161 -4.80 -15.56 5.98
N THR A 162 -5.12 -15.97 7.18
CA THR A 162 -6.05 -15.25 8.07
C THR A 162 -5.35 -14.93 9.38
N TYR A 163 -5.75 -13.83 10.02
CA TYR A 163 -5.38 -13.63 11.41
C TYR A 163 -6.00 -14.69 12.32
N PRO A 164 -5.31 -15.05 13.43
CA PRO A 164 -5.85 -15.98 14.39
C PRO A 164 -7.22 -15.52 14.89
N ARG A 165 -8.18 -16.44 14.89
CA ARG A 165 -9.54 -16.20 15.37
C ARG A 165 -9.77 -16.93 16.69
N GLU A 166 -10.44 -16.29 17.61
CA GLU A 166 -10.87 -16.90 18.86
C GLU A 166 -12.03 -17.88 18.59
N PRO A 167 -12.20 -18.97 19.36
CA PRO A 167 -11.40 -19.28 20.58
C PRO A 167 -10.11 -20.09 20.33
N GLU A 168 -9.97 -20.73 19.17
CA GLU A 168 -8.88 -21.67 18.89
C GLU A 168 -7.54 -20.98 18.63
N ARG A 169 -7.54 -19.68 18.36
CA ARG A 169 -6.37 -18.87 17.97
C ARG A 169 -5.60 -19.43 16.77
N MET A 170 -6.32 -20.04 15.85
CA MET A 170 -5.76 -20.63 14.63
C MET A 170 -5.84 -19.65 13.47
N ALA A 171 -4.77 -19.58 12.69
CA ALA A 171 -4.73 -18.89 11.42
C ALA A 171 -4.92 -19.91 10.29
N GLY A 172 -5.76 -19.58 9.32
CA GLY A 172 -5.98 -20.41 8.14
C GLY A 172 -5.06 -19.98 6.99
N LEU A 173 -4.76 -20.91 6.11
CA LEU A 173 -4.08 -20.67 4.85
C LEU A 173 -4.96 -21.19 3.70
N MET A 174 -5.14 -20.34 2.67
CA MET A 174 -6.02 -20.63 1.55
C MET A 174 -5.42 -20.23 0.21
N LEU A 175 -5.86 -20.91 -0.84
CA LEU A 175 -5.71 -20.47 -2.22
C LEU A 175 -7.03 -19.93 -2.73
N TYR A 176 -6.95 -18.92 -3.55
CA TYR A 176 -8.10 -18.33 -4.24
C TYR A 176 -7.75 -18.06 -5.70
N ASN A 177 -8.60 -18.47 -6.62
CA ASN A 177 -8.48 -18.15 -8.03
C ASN A 177 -9.52 -17.08 -8.39
N PRO A 178 -9.07 -15.87 -8.74
CA PRO A 178 -9.97 -14.76 -9.04
C PRO A 178 -10.86 -14.96 -10.27
N GLU A 179 -10.39 -15.73 -11.27
CA GLU A 179 -11.11 -15.91 -12.53
C GLU A 179 -12.22 -16.94 -12.42
N SER A 180 -11.96 -18.03 -11.70
CA SER A 180 -12.96 -19.09 -11.47
C SER A 180 -13.75 -18.89 -10.19
N ASP A 181 -13.40 -17.90 -9.37
CA ASP A 181 -13.95 -17.65 -8.04
C ASP A 181 -13.84 -18.89 -7.12
N GLN A 182 -12.83 -19.72 -7.33
CA GLN A 182 -12.58 -20.95 -6.57
C GLN A 182 -11.72 -20.66 -5.34
N LYS A 183 -12.14 -21.17 -4.19
CA LYS A 183 -11.37 -21.17 -2.95
C LYS A 183 -10.99 -22.58 -2.55
N VAL A 184 -9.75 -22.78 -2.08
CA VAL A 184 -9.23 -24.03 -1.52
C VAL A 184 -8.59 -23.72 -0.17
N GLU A 185 -9.05 -24.37 0.90
CA GLU A 185 -8.38 -24.33 2.20
C GLU A 185 -7.17 -25.27 2.15
N ILE A 186 -5.99 -24.75 2.53
CA ILE A 186 -4.74 -25.55 2.51
C ILE A 186 -4.43 -26.10 3.91
N GLY A 187 -4.75 -25.34 4.96
CA GLY A 187 -4.46 -25.72 6.33
C GLY A 187 -4.90 -24.68 7.35
N GLN A 188 -4.83 -25.11 8.59
CA GLN A 188 -5.10 -24.29 9.79
C GLN A 188 -3.98 -24.47 10.79
#